data_4f7cf8da7c77f38518821b921293da07
#
_entry.id   4f7cf8da7c77f38518821b921293da07
#
_cell.length_a   1.000
_cell.length_b   1.000
_cell.length_c   1.000
_cell.angle_alpha   90.00
_cell.angle_beta   90.00
_cell.angle_gamma   90.00
#
_symmetry.space_group_name_H-M   'P 1'
#
loop_
_entity.id
_entity.type
_entity.pdbx_description
1 polymer ?
#
loop_
_entity_poly.entity_id
_entity_poly.type
_entity_poly.pdbx_seq_one_letter_code
_entity_poly.pdbx_strand_id
1 'polypeptide(L)'
;MRLALSLDASTAELHNGFRGVPGSYKQTLDAVRWCHEADLPVQINTTVSRYNVADLDNMIDLLTSLGVVLWSVFFLVPTGRAQLDQMLSAEEHELVFAKLHAASKRVKFHIKTTEGQHYRRYVLQQKAQGQSRTEEELIEHAPKGVNDGKGFMFVSHTGEVYPSGFLPLSAGNVLWEPLADIYQNSPLFRALRDSSQLKGKCGKCEFNDVCGGSRARAYAVSQDPFAEEPCCAYVP
;
A
#
# COMPACT_ATOMS: atom_id res chain seq x y z
N MET A 1 20.26 7.05 3.65
CA MET A 1 19.80 5.64 3.77
C MET A 1 18.85 5.56 4.96
N ARG A 2 17.82 4.71 4.96
CA ARG A 2 16.95 4.47 6.12
C ARG A 2 16.71 2.98 6.27
N LEU A 3 16.45 2.52 7.48
CA LEU A 3 16.08 1.14 7.76
C LEU A 3 14.56 1.01 7.87
N ALA A 4 14.00 -0.05 7.30
CA ALA A 4 12.57 -0.37 7.41
C ALA A 4 12.37 -1.57 8.33
N LEU A 5 11.52 -1.41 9.34
CA LEU A 5 11.16 -2.44 10.31
C LEU A 5 9.66 -2.68 10.27
N SER A 6 9.23 -3.86 10.62
CA SER A 6 7.81 -4.20 10.69
C SER A 6 7.29 -4.11 12.11
N LEU A 7 6.22 -3.31 12.30
CA LEU A 7 5.49 -3.18 13.57
C LEU A 7 4.00 -3.08 13.25
N ASP A 8 3.21 -4.10 13.62
CA ASP A 8 1.82 -4.20 13.19
C ASP A 8 0.79 -3.86 14.28
N ALA A 9 1.24 -3.62 15.51
CA ALA A 9 0.38 -3.16 16.60
C ALA A 9 1.17 -2.41 17.66
N SER A 10 0.46 -1.65 18.49
CA SER A 10 1.03 -0.82 19.55
C SER A 10 1.41 -1.61 20.82
N THR A 11 0.95 -2.85 20.94
CA THR A 11 1.23 -3.71 22.10
C THR A 11 1.93 -5.01 21.71
N ALA A 12 2.66 -5.59 22.67
CA ALA A 12 3.36 -6.87 22.47
C ALA A 12 2.38 -8.01 22.17
N GLU A 13 1.24 -8.03 22.82
CA GLU A 13 0.22 -9.07 22.63
C GLU A 13 -0.30 -9.07 21.19
N LEU A 14 -0.77 -7.93 20.71
CA LEU A 14 -1.31 -7.79 19.35
C LEU A 14 -0.24 -8.03 18.29
N HIS A 15 0.94 -7.42 18.43
CA HIS A 15 2.01 -7.57 17.43
C HIS A 15 2.53 -9.01 17.35
N ASN A 16 2.86 -9.62 18.49
CA ASN A 16 3.36 -10.97 18.52
C ASN A 16 2.31 -11.97 18.01
N GLY A 17 1.04 -11.77 18.34
CA GLY A 17 -0.09 -12.56 17.83
C GLY A 17 -0.21 -12.46 16.31
N PHE A 18 -0.17 -11.25 15.76
CA PHE A 18 -0.22 -11.01 14.31
C PHE A 18 0.96 -11.68 13.58
N ARG A 19 2.17 -11.57 14.13
CA ARG A 19 3.38 -12.16 13.54
C ARG A 19 3.49 -13.67 13.76
N GLY A 20 2.84 -14.22 14.78
CA GLY A 20 3.01 -15.60 15.22
C GLY A 20 4.39 -15.86 15.84
N VAL A 21 5.08 -14.80 16.32
CA VAL A 21 6.45 -14.89 16.86
C VAL A 21 6.52 -14.20 18.22
N PRO A 22 6.56 -14.97 19.33
CA PRO A 22 6.72 -14.39 20.66
C PRO A 22 7.99 -13.54 20.77
N GLY A 23 7.88 -12.38 21.39
CA GLY A 23 9.00 -11.45 21.61
C GLY A 23 9.38 -10.57 20.41
N SER A 24 8.77 -10.76 19.24
CA SER A 24 9.07 -9.94 18.05
C SER A 24 8.81 -8.45 18.27
N TYR A 25 7.80 -8.08 19.05
CA TYR A 25 7.54 -6.69 19.43
C TYR A 25 8.75 -6.03 20.11
N LYS A 26 9.26 -6.69 21.16
CA LYS A 26 10.44 -6.20 21.88
C LYS A 26 11.67 -6.09 20.97
N GLN A 27 11.90 -7.10 20.15
CA GLN A 27 13.02 -7.10 19.19
C GLN A 27 12.92 -5.93 18.20
N THR A 28 11.71 -5.63 17.70
CA THR A 28 11.49 -4.50 16.82
C THR A 28 11.75 -3.16 17.51
N LEU A 29 11.28 -2.98 18.76
CA LEU A 29 11.56 -1.76 19.53
C LEU A 29 13.05 -1.60 19.87
N ASP A 30 13.73 -2.69 20.23
CA ASP A 30 15.19 -2.68 20.43
C ASP A 30 15.92 -2.29 19.14
N ALA A 31 15.49 -2.81 17.98
CA ALA A 31 16.06 -2.43 16.68
C ALA A 31 15.83 -0.94 16.34
N VAL A 32 14.66 -0.38 16.67
CA VAL A 32 14.41 1.07 16.52
C VAL A 32 15.41 1.87 17.36
N ARG A 33 15.59 1.48 18.64
CA ARG A 33 16.56 2.12 19.53
C ARG A 33 17.98 2.08 18.96
N TRP A 34 18.46 0.91 18.52
CA TRP A 34 19.79 0.77 17.91
C TRP A 34 19.96 1.59 16.63
N CYS A 35 18.89 1.74 15.84
CA CYS A 35 18.94 2.65 14.68
C CYS A 35 19.17 4.09 15.12
N HIS A 36 18.48 4.56 16.15
CA HIS A 36 18.68 5.91 16.69
C HIS A 36 20.07 6.11 17.28
N GLU A 37 20.60 5.11 18.01
CA GLU A 37 21.98 5.13 18.52
C GLU A 37 23.03 5.22 17.39
N ALA A 38 22.66 4.73 16.18
CA ALA A 38 23.53 4.76 14.98
C ALA A 38 23.18 5.90 14.00
N ASP A 39 22.35 6.87 14.40
CA ASP A 39 21.87 7.98 13.54
C ASP A 39 21.18 7.50 12.24
N LEU A 40 20.55 6.32 12.25
CA LEU A 40 19.83 5.75 11.10
C LEU A 40 18.34 6.10 11.17
N PRO A 41 17.80 6.84 10.19
CA PRO A 41 16.36 7.09 10.12
C PRO A 41 15.55 5.79 9.99
N VAL A 42 14.45 5.70 10.74
CA VAL A 42 13.61 4.50 10.80
C VAL A 42 12.32 4.70 10.02
N GLN A 43 12.00 3.72 9.18
CA GLN A 43 10.67 3.53 8.59
C GLN A 43 9.98 2.38 9.31
N ILE A 44 8.70 2.56 9.66
CA ILE A 44 7.87 1.44 10.13
C ILE A 44 6.91 1.02 9.01
N ASN A 45 6.80 -0.30 8.82
CA ASN A 45 5.82 -0.93 7.95
C ASN A 45 4.77 -1.63 8.82
N THR A 46 3.49 -1.32 8.59
CA THR A 46 2.36 -1.92 9.30
C THR A 46 1.38 -2.49 8.29
N THR A 47 1.02 -3.77 8.40
CA THR A 47 -0.07 -4.34 7.62
C THR A 47 -1.38 -4.18 8.38
N VAL A 48 -2.30 -3.42 7.82
CA VAL A 48 -3.63 -3.18 8.40
C VAL A 48 -4.61 -4.24 7.93
N SER A 49 -5.32 -4.82 8.87
CA SER A 49 -6.34 -5.85 8.70
C SER A 49 -7.41 -5.70 9.79
N ARG A 50 -8.46 -6.52 9.75
CA ARG A 50 -9.45 -6.57 10.83
C ARG A 50 -8.86 -6.89 12.20
N TYR A 51 -7.70 -7.55 12.23
CA TYR A 51 -7.04 -7.91 13.48
C TYR A 51 -6.54 -6.69 14.27
N ASN A 52 -6.06 -5.65 13.58
CA ASN A 52 -5.36 -4.53 14.22
C ASN A 52 -5.92 -3.14 13.85
N VAL A 53 -6.97 -3.04 13.05
CA VAL A 53 -7.53 -1.74 12.62
C VAL A 53 -8.01 -0.89 13.79
N ALA A 54 -8.49 -1.50 14.87
CA ALA A 54 -8.92 -0.79 16.09
C ALA A 54 -7.75 -0.14 16.84
N ASP A 55 -6.52 -0.60 16.64
CA ASP A 55 -5.31 -0.14 17.31
C ASP A 55 -4.59 1.01 16.57
N LEU A 56 -5.11 1.49 15.44
CA LEU A 56 -4.44 2.48 14.59
C LEU A 56 -4.13 3.80 15.29
N ASP A 57 -5.02 4.28 16.18
CA ASP A 57 -4.79 5.53 16.92
C ASP A 57 -3.63 5.37 17.90
N ASN A 58 -3.57 4.24 18.62
CA ASN A 58 -2.45 3.91 19.51
C ASN A 58 -1.14 3.74 18.73
N MET A 59 -1.23 3.17 17.52
CA MET A 59 -0.06 3.07 16.63
C MET A 59 0.48 4.44 16.22
N ILE A 60 -0.39 5.40 15.90
CA ILE A 60 0.03 6.78 15.56
C ILE A 60 0.77 7.42 16.73
N ASP A 61 0.27 7.25 17.95
CA ASP A 61 0.88 7.79 19.16
C ASP A 61 2.22 7.11 19.46
N LEU A 62 2.29 5.78 19.34
CA LEU A 62 3.53 5.02 19.50
C LEU A 62 4.59 5.46 18.48
N LEU A 63 4.25 5.55 17.20
CA LEU A 63 5.19 5.94 16.15
C LEU A 63 5.67 7.39 16.32
N THR A 64 4.81 8.25 16.85
CA THR A 64 5.20 9.63 17.22
C THR A 64 6.24 9.62 18.32
N SER A 65 6.05 8.80 19.37
CA SER A 65 7.00 8.67 20.48
C SER A 65 8.32 8.02 20.06
N LEU A 66 8.27 7.09 19.11
CA LEU A 66 9.45 6.41 18.56
C LEU A 66 10.27 7.29 17.61
N GLY A 67 9.80 8.47 17.21
CA GLY A 67 10.56 9.38 16.35
C GLY A 67 10.87 8.82 14.95
N VAL A 68 9.96 8.04 14.37
CA VAL A 68 10.11 7.49 13.02
C VAL A 68 10.03 8.59 11.96
N VAL A 69 10.62 8.37 10.78
CA VAL A 69 10.57 9.34 9.68
C VAL A 69 9.52 9.00 8.63
N LEU A 70 9.09 7.75 8.57
CA LEU A 70 8.07 7.29 7.62
C LEU A 70 7.27 6.13 8.23
N TRP A 71 5.96 6.21 8.11
CA TRP A 71 5.04 5.10 8.32
C TRP A 71 4.48 4.61 6.99
N SER A 72 4.79 3.38 6.60
CA SER A 72 4.24 2.72 5.42
C SER A 72 3.12 1.78 5.84
N VAL A 73 1.89 2.16 5.53
CA VAL A 73 0.66 1.43 5.85
C VAL A 73 0.31 0.54 4.68
N PHE A 74 0.44 -0.77 4.88
CA PHE A 74 0.08 -1.79 3.90
C PHE A 74 -1.36 -2.22 4.13
N PHE A 75 -2.18 -2.15 3.12
CA PHE A 75 -3.52 -2.73 3.16
C PHE A 75 -3.44 -4.20 2.73
N LEU A 76 -4.03 -5.08 3.53
CA LEU A 76 -3.91 -6.51 3.34
C LEU A 76 -4.37 -6.94 1.95
N VAL A 77 -3.52 -7.73 1.28
CA VAL A 77 -3.86 -8.50 0.08
C VAL A 77 -3.93 -9.97 0.49
N PRO A 78 -5.01 -10.69 0.17
CA PRO A 78 -5.17 -12.08 0.58
C PRO A 78 -4.29 -13.00 -0.27
N THR A 79 -2.99 -13.00 0.05
CA THR A 79 -1.96 -13.85 -0.57
C THR A 79 -1.08 -14.48 0.48
N GLY A 80 -0.49 -15.63 0.20
CA GLY A 80 0.30 -16.39 1.16
C GLY A 80 -0.51 -16.83 2.36
N ARG A 81 -0.19 -16.35 3.56
CA ARG A 81 -0.91 -16.68 4.82
C ARG A 81 -2.11 -15.78 5.11
N ALA A 82 -2.23 -14.66 4.38
CA ALA A 82 -3.32 -13.72 4.58
C ALA A 82 -4.65 -14.30 4.06
N GLN A 83 -5.72 -14.14 4.84
CA GLN A 83 -7.04 -14.69 4.53
C GLN A 83 -8.00 -13.58 4.09
N LEU A 84 -8.99 -13.93 3.25
CA LEU A 84 -10.02 -13.01 2.76
C LEU A 84 -10.84 -12.36 3.89
N ASP A 85 -11.17 -13.13 4.92
CA ASP A 85 -11.95 -12.68 6.08
C ASP A 85 -11.21 -11.65 6.96
N GLN A 86 -9.90 -11.56 6.82
CA GLN A 86 -9.05 -10.58 7.50
C GLN A 86 -8.99 -9.23 6.77
N MET A 87 -9.47 -9.15 5.53
CA MET A 87 -9.53 -7.90 4.78
C MET A 87 -10.53 -6.93 5.39
N LEU A 88 -10.22 -5.66 5.33
CA LEU A 88 -11.18 -4.59 5.61
C LEU A 88 -12.23 -4.50 4.51
N SER A 89 -13.46 -4.10 4.87
CA SER A 89 -14.48 -3.73 3.88
C SER A 89 -14.12 -2.43 3.15
N ALA A 90 -14.87 -2.10 2.10
CA ALA A 90 -14.69 -0.85 1.39
C ALA A 90 -14.92 0.37 2.29
N GLU A 91 -15.92 0.33 3.16
CA GLU A 91 -16.25 1.37 4.13
C GLU A 91 -15.18 1.49 5.22
N GLU A 92 -14.67 0.36 5.70
CA GLU A 92 -13.57 0.34 6.67
C GLU A 92 -12.29 0.97 6.08
N HIS A 93 -12.02 0.78 4.77
CA HIS A 93 -10.92 1.48 4.09
C HIS A 93 -11.08 3.00 4.13
N GLU A 94 -12.30 3.53 3.85
CA GLU A 94 -12.56 4.97 3.93
C GLU A 94 -12.36 5.51 5.35
N LEU A 95 -12.78 4.78 6.37
CA LEU A 95 -12.54 5.16 7.78
C LEU A 95 -11.03 5.20 8.11
N VAL A 96 -10.27 4.22 7.65
CA VAL A 96 -8.81 4.21 7.81
C VAL A 96 -8.18 5.38 7.05
N PHE A 97 -8.62 5.68 5.83
CA PHE A 97 -8.13 6.83 5.06
C PHE A 97 -8.39 8.16 5.76
N ALA A 98 -9.57 8.32 6.36
CA ALA A 98 -9.89 9.50 7.15
C ALA A 98 -8.93 9.66 8.34
N LYS A 99 -8.65 8.58 9.08
CA LYS A 99 -7.68 8.56 10.18
C LYS A 99 -6.28 8.92 9.72
N LEU A 100 -5.78 8.27 8.65
CA LEU A 100 -4.45 8.52 8.11
C LEU A 100 -4.30 9.96 7.60
N HIS A 101 -5.33 10.49 6.93
CA HIS A 101 -5.33 11.87 6.44
C HIS A 101 -5.33 12.88 7.59
N ALA A 102 -6.14 12.66 8.64
CA ALA A 102 -6.12 13.49 9.83
C ALA A 102 -4.76 13.43 10.55
N ALA A 103 -4.20 12.23 10.70
CA ALA A 103 -2.88 12.03 11.30
C ALA A 103 -1.78 12.75 10.51
N SER A 104 -1.81 12.69 9.17
CA SER A 104 -0.78 13.30 8.31
C SER A 104 -0.65 14.81 8.46
N LYS A 105 -1.69 15.48 9.01
CA LYS A 105 -1.69 16.93 9.29
C LYS A 105 -1.06 17.29 10.65
N ARG A 106 -0.89 16.32 11.55
CA ARG A 106 -0.43 16.56 12.94
C ARG A 106 0.89 15.89 13.32
N VAL A 107 1.26 14.80 12.61
CA VAL A 107 2.51 14.08 12.88
C VAL A 107 3.69 14.67 12.10
N LYS A 108 4.91 14.44 12.57
CA LYS A 108 6.14 14.91 11.92
C LYS A 108 6.71 13.93 10.89
N PHE A 109 6.26 12.69 10.89
CA PHE A 109 6.69 11.67 9.93
C PHE A 109 5.77 11.63 8.72
N HIS A 110 6.29 11.12 7.59
CA HIS A 110 5.48 10.92 6.40
C HIS A 110 4.61 9.66 6.53
N ILE A 111 3.39 9.71 5.99
CA ILE A 111 2.51 8.55 5.89
C ILE A 111 2.41 8.16 4.41
N LYS A 112 2.67 6.87 4.11
CA LYS A 112 2.55 6.29 2.77
C LYS A 112 1.64 5.07 2.85
N THR A 113 0.75 4.91 1.87
CA THR A 113 -0.03 3.67 1.71
C THR A 113 0.60 2.76 0.66
N THR A 114 0.52 1.45 0.89
CA THR A 114 0.88 0.38 -0.05
C THR A 114 -0.33 -0.55 -0.17
N GLU A 115 -0.68 -0.98 -1.37
CA GLU A 115 -1.92 -1.71 -1.67
C GLU A 115 -3.20 -0.96 -1.20
N GLY A 116 -3.09 0.36 -1.09
CA GLY A 116 -4.15 1.30 -0.77
C GLY A 116 -4.16 2.47 -1.76
N GLN A 117 -4.09 2.19 -3.08
CA GLN A 117 -3.97 3.19 -4.14
C GLN A 117 -5.14 4.18 -4.12
N HIS A 118 -6.32 3.75 -3.72
CA HIS A 118 -7.52 4.59 -3.60
C HIS A 118 -7.44 5.64 -2.46
N TYR A 119 -6.45 5.57 -1.58
CA TYR A 119 -6.11 6.68 -0.68
C TYR A 119 -5.74 7.97 -1.45
N ARG A 120 -5.15 7.85 -2.65
CA ARG A 120 -4.85 9.02 -3.50
C ARG A 120 -6.11 9.73 -3.94
N ARG A 121 -7.14 8.98 -4.38
CA ARG A 121 -8.47 9.51 -4.68
C ARG A 121 -9.02 10.24 -3.46
N TYR A 122 -9.02 9.58 -2.28
CA TYR A 122 -9.50 10.17 -1.04
C TYR A 122 -8.81 11.52 -0.74
N VAL A 123 -7.49 11.58 -0.85
CA VAL A 123 -6.72 12.82 -0.59
C VAL A 123 -7.07 13.92 -1.59
N LEU A 124 -7.26 13.61 -2.88
CA LEU A 124 -7.67 14.60 -3.88
C LEU A 124 -9.07 15.16 -3.57
N GLN A 125 -10.01 14.30 -3.22
CA GLN A 125 -11.36 14.73 -2.82
C GLN A 125 -11.34 15.62 -1.56
N GLN A 126 -10.54 15.27 -0.56
CA GLN A 126 -10.37 16.13 0.62
C GLN A 126 -9.73 17.49 0.29
N LYS A 127 -8.83 17.54 -0.68
CA LYS A 127 -8.25 18.79 -1.17
C LYS A 127 -9.28 19.65 -1.91
N ALA A 128 -10.11 19.05 -2.76
CA ALA A 128 -11.15 19.78 -3.49
C ALA A 128 -12.16 20.43 -2.53
N GLN A 129 -12.56 19.74 -1.45
CA GLN A 129 -13.48 20.30 -0.44
C GLN A 129 -12.90 21.51 0.31
N GLY A 130 -11.58 21.64 0.41
CA GLY A 130 -10.91 22.72 1.15
C GLY A 130 -10.29 23.83 0.29
N GLN A 131 -10.39 23.76 -1.03
CA GLN A 131 -9.75 24.68 -1.98
C GLN A 131 -10.73 25.17 -3.04
N SER A 132 -10.39 26.29 -3.71
CA SER A 132 -11.15 26.82 -4.86
C SER A 132 -10.91 26.04 -6.18
N ARG A 133 -10.20 24.92 -6.15
CA ARG A 133 -9.96 24.04 -7.31
C ARG A 133 -10.96 22.91 -7.36
N THR A 134 -11.42 22.58 -8.56
CA THR A 134 -12.31 21.44 -8.79
C THR A 134 -11.55 20.11 -8.69
N GLU A 135 -12.27 18.99 -8.54
CA GLU A 135 -11.65 17.65 -8.57
C GLU A 135 -10.94 17.40 -9.90
N GLU A 136 -11.54 17.79 -11.02
CA GLU A 136 -10.98 17.64 -12.36
C GLU A 136 -9.63 18.34 -12.49
N GLU A 137 -9.53 19.62 -12.06
CA GLU A 137 -8.27 20.37 -12.06
C GLU A 137 -7.18 19.71 -11.19
N LEU A 138 -7.57 19.12 -10.06
CA LEU A 138 -6.64 18.42 -9.17
C LEU A 138 -6.19 17.08 -9.78
N ILE A 139 -7.06 16.36 -10.47
CA ILE A 139 -6.75 15.10 -11.17
C ILE A 139 -5.78 15.38 -12.32
N GLU A 140 -6.06 16.39 -13.16
CA GLU A 140 -5.21 16.73 -14.30
C GLU A 140 -3.76 17.04 -13.91
N HIS A 141 -3.56 17.69 -12.75
CA HIS A 141 -2.24 18.04 -12.23
C HIS A 141 -1.64 17.00 -11.27
N ALA A 142 -2.36 15.91 -10.97
CA ALA A 142 -1.86 14.88 -10.08
C ALA A 142 -0.80 14.01 -10.78
N PRO A 143 0.28 13.63 -10.08
CA PRO A 143 1.23 12.69 -10.64
C PRO A 143 0.56 11.34 -10.87
N LYS A 144 0.87 10.70 -12.01
CA LYS A 144 0.40 9.35 -12.30
C LYS A 144 0.74 8.40 -11.15
N GLY A 145 -0.23 7.59 -10.75
CA GLY A 145 -0.08 6.70 -9.61
C GLY A 145 0.92 5.57 -9.88
N VAL A 146 1.76 5.29 -8.89
CA VAL A 146 2.54 4.05 -8.85
C VAL A 146 1.61 2.91 -8.46
N ASN A 147 1.68 1.77 -9.17
CA ASN A 147 0.86 0.60 -8.94
C ASN A 147 1.63 -0.67 -9.35
N ASP A 148 1.07 -1.86 -9.14
CA ASP A 148 1.64 -3.13 -9.58
C ASP A 148 2.03 -3.06 -11.07
N GLY A 149 3.32 -3.22 -11.38
CA GLY A 149 3.85 -3.11 -12.74
C GLY A 149 3.88 -1.70 -13.35
N LYS A 150 3.44 -0.66 -12.60
CA LYS A 150 3.44 0.74 -13.01
C LYS A 150 4.31 1.56 -12.05
N GLY A 151 5.57 1.76 -12.40
CA GLY A 151 6.55 2.51 -11.61
C GLY A 151 7.44 1.65 -10.71
N PHE A 152 7.17 0.35 -10.56
CA PHE A 152 8.04 -0.63 -9.92
C PHE A 152 7.74 -2.05 -10.39
N MET A 153 8.59 -2.99 -10.03
CA MET A 153 8.46 -4.41 -10.23
C MET A 153 9.16 -5.16 -9.10
N PHE A 154 8.95 -6.46 -9.02
CA PHE A 154 9.59 -7.35 -8.07
C PHE A 154 10.33 -8.46 -8.81
N VAL A 155 11.57 -8.74 -8.41
CA VAL A 155 12.38 -9.87 -8.91
C VAL A 155 12.55 -10.88 -7.78
N SER A 156 12.14 -12.11 -8.00
CA SER A 156 12.27 -13.18 -7.03
C SER A 156 13.71 -13.69 -6.93
N HIS A 157 13.97 -14.52 -5.91
CA HIS A 157 15.26 -15.20 -5.73
C HIS A 157 15.59 -16.22 -6.83
N THR A 158 14.60 -16.62 -7.64
CA THR A 158 14.76 -17.49 -8.80
C THR A 158 14.87 -16.72 -10.12
N GLY A 159 14.91 -15.39 -10.06
CA GLY A 159 15.01 -14.52 -11.24
C GLY A 159 13.66 -14.18 -11.89
N GLU A 160 12.54 -14.74 -11.44
CA GLU A 160 11.21 -14.41 -11.97
C GLU A 160 10.84 -12.96 -11.70
N VAL A 161 10.30 -12.28 -12.71
CA VAL A 161 9.87 -10.89 -12.63
C VAL A 161 8.36 -10.80 -12.52
N TYR A 162 7.89 -10.10 -11.49
CA TYR A 162 6.48 -9.90 -11.18
C TYR A 162 6.13 -8.40 -11.13
N PRO A 163 4.86 -8.03 -11.36
CA PRO A 163 4.42 -6.63 -11.20
C PRO A 163 4.61 -6.09 -9.78
N SER A 164 4.46 -6.95 -8.77
CA SER A 164 4.77 -6.69 -7.37
C SER A 164 4.99 -7.99 -6.61
N GLY A 165 5.43 -7.90 -5.36
CA GLY A 165 5.52 -9.07 -4.47
C GLY A 165 4.17 -9.64 -4.04
N PHE A 166 3.05 -8.99 -4.39
CA PHE A 166 1.69 -9.40 -4.06
C PHE A 166 0.88 -9.89 -5.26
N LEU A 167 1.37 -9.66 -6.49
CA LEU A 167 0.71 -10.08 -7.74
C LEU A 167 1.54 -11.19 -8.42
N PRO A 168 1.19 -12.47 -8.19
CA PRO A 168 2.00 -13.62 -8.61
C PRO A 168 1.81 -13.98 -10.10
N LEU A 169 1.87 -12.99 -10.97
CA LEU A 169 1.83 -13.15 -12.42
C LEU A 169 3.23 -12.90 -12.99
N SER A 170 3.91 -13.95 -13.46
CA SER A 170 5.26 -13.82 -14.04
C SER A 170 5.19 -13.08 -15.38
N ALA A 171 6.10 -12.13 -15.56
CA ALA A 171 6.26 -11.35 -16.79
C ALA A 171 7.51 -11.75 -17.59
N GLY A 172 8.37 -12.61 -17.03
CA GLY A 172 9.63 -13.07 -17.60
C GLY A 172 10.65 -13.40 -16.52
N ASN A 173 11.87 -13.76 -16.91
CA ASN A 173 12.93 -14.15 -15.97
C ASN A 173 14.25 -13.49 -16.35
N VAL A 174 14.90 -12.82 -15.40
CA VAL A 174 16.16 -12.08 -15.61
C VAL A 174 17.37 -12.96 -15.94
N LEU A 175 17.25 -14.28 -15.75
CA LEU A 175 18.30 -15.22 -16.18
C LEU A 175 18.31 -15.44 -17.71
N TRP A 176 17.20 -15.12 -18.38
CA TRP A 176 17.02 -15.37 -19.82
C TRP A 176 16.82 -14.10 -20.64
N GLU A 177 16.32 -13.03 -20.02
CA GLU A 177 15.97 -11.77 -20.67
C GLU A 177 16.48 -10.56 -19.88
N PRO A 178 16.93 -9.49 -20.55
CA PRO A 178 17.31 -8.25 -19.87
C PRO A 178 16.11 -7.67 -19.08
N LEU A 179 16.35 -7.30 -17.82
CA LEU A 179 15.31 -6.76 -16.94
C LEU A 179 14.56 -5.57 -17.53
N ALA A 180 15.28 -4.68 -18.23
CA ALA A 180 14.69 -3.52 -18.90
C ALA A 180 13.69 -3.93 -19.98
N ASP A 181 14.02 -4.97 -20.76
CA ASP A 181 13.15 -5.48 -21.84
C ASP A 181 11.89 -6.11 -21.25
N ILE A 182 12.02 -6.93 -20.20
CA ILE A 182 10.87 -7.49 -19.48
C ILE A 182 9.95 -6.36 -19.02
N TYR A 183 10.49 -5.36 -18.31
CA TYR A 183 9.68 -4.27 -17.78
C TYR A 183 9.01 -3.43 -18.85
N GLN A 184 9.75 -3.11 -19.94
CA GLN A 184 9.25 -2.22 -20.99
C GLN A 184 8.30 -2.94 -21.97
N ASN A 185 8.60 -4.20 -22.31
CA ASN A 185 8.04 -4.87 -23.46
C ASN A 185 7.11 -6.04 -23.15
N SER A 186 7.15 -6.60 -21.94
CA SER A 186 6.22 -7.68 -21.55
C SER A 186 4.77 -7.25 -21.75
N PRO A 187 3.92 -8.09 -22.37
CA PRO A 187 2.50 -7.81 -22.55
C PRO A 187 1.78 -7.50 -21.22
N LEU A 188 2.14 -8.22 -20.14
CA LEU A 188 1.56 -8.00 -18.80
C LEU A 188 1.87 -6.59 -18.29
N PHE A 189 3.14 -6.16 -18.32
CA PHE A 189 3.53 -4.84 -17.86
C PHE A 189 2.93 -3.71 -18.71
N ARG A 190 2.85 -3.92 -20.04
CA ARG A 190 2.19 -2.96 -20.93
C ARG A 190 0.71 -2.80 -20.60
N ALA A 191 -0.01 -3.92 -20.41
CA ALA A 191 -1.41 -3.90 -20.06
C ALA A 191 -1.66 -3.25 -18.69
N LEU A 192 -0.83 -3.55 -17.67
CA LEU A 192 -0.96 -2.95 -16.33
C LEU A 192 -0.69 -1.43 -16.31
N ARG A 193 0.05 -0.90 -17.27
CA ARG A 193 0.28 0.55 -17.43
C ARG A 193 -0.80 1.28 -18.21
N ASP A 194 -1.67 0.55 -18.89
CA ASP A 194 -2.77 1.06 -19.69
C ASP A 194 -4.05 1.06 -18.85
N SER A 195 -4.47 2.24 -18.35
CA SER A 195 -5.67 2.40 -17.54
C SER A 195 -6.96 2.05 -18.30
N SER A 196 -6.95 2.06 -19.64
CA SER A 196 -8.11 1.66 -20.46
C SER A 196 -8.43 0.16 -20.35
N GLN A 197 -7.49 -0.67 -19.86
CA GLN A 197 -7.70 -2.10 -19.61
C GLN A 197 -8.50 -2.37 -18.34
N LEU A 198 -8.64 -1.38 -17.46
CA LEU A 198 -9.38 -1.54 -16.20
C LEU A 198 -10.86 -1.79 -16.46
N LYS A 199 -11.47 -2.63 -15.64
CA LYS A 199 -12.87 -3.06 -15.74
C LYS A 199 -13.73 -2.53 -14.58
N GLY A 200 -15.04 -2.75 -14.68
CA GLY A 200 -15.99 -2.35 -13.66
C GLY A 200 -15.93 -0.86 -13.33
N LYS A 201 -16.10 -0.52 -12.06
CA LYS A 201 -16.05 0.87 -11.60
C LYS A 201 -14.66 1.53 -11.81
N CYS A 202 -13.56 0.76 -11.71
CA CYS A 202 -12.22 1.30 -11.96
C CYS A 202 -12.03 1.74 -13.42
N GLY A 203 -12.62 1.07 -14.39
CA GLY A 203 -12.53 1.43 -15.81
C GLY A 203 -13.33 2.67 -16.18
N LYS A 204 -14.35 3.02 -15.39
CA LYS A 204 -15.20 4.22 -15.59
C LYS A 204 -14.78 5.40 -14.71
N CYS A 205 -13.83 5.19 -13.81
CA CYS A 205 -13.47 6.13 -12.77
C CYS A 205 -12.52 7.22 -13.32
N GLU A 206 -12.84 8.46 -13.05
CA GLU A 206 -12.03 9.63 -13.39
C GLU A 206 -10.65 9.62 -12.71
N PHE A 207 -10.51 8.91 -11.59
CA PHE A 207 -9.24 8.74 -10.88
C PHE A 207 -8.40 7.55 -11.37
N ASN A 208 -8.75 6.89 -12.46
CA ASN A 208 -8.12 5.62 -12.88
C ASN A 208 -6.61 5.74 -13.10
N ASP A 209 -6.12 6.84 -13.66
CA ASP A 209 -4.68 7.09 -13.88
C ASP A 209 -3.91 7.41 -12.60
N VAL A 210 -4.56 8.06 -11.64
CA VAL A 210 -3.98 8.45 -10.36
C VAL A 210 -4.02 7.31 -9.36
N CYS A 211 -5.11 6.55 -9.36
CA CYS A 211 -5.43 5.49 -8.42
C CYS A 211 -5.23 4.11 -9.04
N GLY A 212 -6.13 3.71 -9.92
CA GLY A 212 -6.16 2.39 -10.55
C GLY A 212 -6.47 1.21 -9.62
N GLY A 213 -6.71 1.42 -8.31
CA GLY A 213 -6.92 0.35 -7.32
C GLY A 213 -5.72 -0.60 -7.13
N SER A 214 -5.74 -1.49 -6.15
CA SER A 214 -4.75 -2.55 -6.00
C SER A 214 -4.99 -3.66 -7.03
N ARG A 215 -4.07 -3.82 -7.96
CA ARG A 215 -4.17 -4.88 -8.99
C ARG A 215 -3.91 -6.25 -8.40
N ALA A 216 -3.06 -6.30 -7.37
CA ALA A 216 -2.83 -7.50 -6.59
C ALA A 216 -4.09 -7.97 -5.84
N ARG A 217 -4.82 -7.04 -5.18
CA ARG A 217 -6.07 -7.39 -4.49
C ARG A 217 -7.18 -7.75 -5.46
N ALA A 218 -7.32 -7.00 -6.57
CA ALA A 218 -8.26 -7.35 -7.63
C ALA A 218 -8.02 -8.78 -8.12
N TYR A 219 -6.78 -9.14 -8.43
CA TYR A 219 -6.41 -10.50 -8.84
C TYR A 219 -6.68 -11.54 -7.75
N ALA A 220 -6.28 -11.27 -6.50
CA ALA A 220 -6.45 -12.22 -5.41
C ALA A 220 -7.92 -12.59 -5.15
N VAL A 221 -8.84 -11.64 -5.39
CA VAL A 221 -10.29 -11.84 -5.18
C VAL A 221 -10.99 -12.41 -6.42
N SER A 222 -10.62 -11.95 -7.63
CA SER A 222 -11.37 -12.26 -8.88
C SER A 222 -10.59 -13.10 -9.89
N GLN A 223 -9.30 -13.35 -9.67
CA GLN A 223 -8.36 -13.95 -10.63
C GLN A 223 -8.15 -13.11 -11.91
N ASP A 224 -8.54 -11.83 -11.87
CA ASP A 224 -8.35 -10.87 -12.96
C ASP A 224 -7.67 -9.59 -12.42
N PRO A 225 -6.41 -9.29 -12.81
CA PRO A 225 -5.71 -8.10 -12.33
C PRO A 225 -6.32 -6.79 -12.87
N PHE A 226 -7.20 -6.86 -13.85
CA PHE A 226 -7.90 -5.71 -14.43
C PHE A 226 -9.30 -5.49 -13.83
N ALA A 227 -9.79 -6.39 -13.00
CA ALA A 227 -11.06 -6.24 -12.31
C ALA A 227 -11.08 -4.98 -11.42
N GLU A 228 -12.27 -4.55 -11.04
CA GLU A 228 -12.40 -3.42 -10.12
C GLU A 228 -11.78 -3.72 -8.74
N GLU A 229 -11.35 -2.68 -8.06
CA GLU A 229 -10.86 -2.76 -6.67
C GLU A 229 -12.01 -3.15 -5.74
N PRO A 230 -11.97 -4.33 -5.11
CA PRO A 230 -13.09 -4.82 -4.29
C PRO A 230 -13.30 -4.01 -3.01
N CYS A 231 -12.24 -3.36 -2.51
CA CYS A 231 -12.28 -2.58 -1.27
C CYS A 231 -12.41 -1.06 -1.51
N CYS A 232 -12.91 -0.63 -2.65
CA CYS A 232 -13.19 0.78 -2.92
C CYS A 232 -14.68 1.08 -2.75
N ALA A 233 -15.05 1.99 -1.86
CA ALA A 233 -16.45 2.42 -1.67
C ALA A 233 -16.90 3.49 -2.68
N TYR A 234 -15.96 4.10 -3.40
CA TYR A 234 -16.29 5.14 -4.38
C TYR A 234 -17.03 4.57 -5.60
N VAL A 235 -18.07 5.28 -6.00
CA VAL A 235 -18.86 5.02 -7.21
C VAL A 235 -18.66 6.22 -8.13
N PRO A 236 -18.02 6.05 -9.31
CA PRO A 236 -17.79 7.11 -10.28
C PRO A 236 -19.06 7.52 -11.03
#